data_26e0ce0a125aa7019be1e74c4bac639e
#
_entry.id   26e0ce0a125aa7019be1e74c4bac639e
#
_cell.length_a   1.000
_cell.length_b   1.000
_cell.length_c   1.000
_cell.angle_alpha   90.00
_cell.angle_beta   90.00
_cell.angle_gamma   90.00
#
_symmetry.space_group_name_H-M   'P 1'
#
loop_
_entity.id
_entity.type
_entity.pdbx_description
1 polymer ?
#
loop_
_entity_poly.entity_id
_entity_poly.type
_entity_poly.pdbx_seq_one_letter_code
_entity_poly.pdbx_strand_id
1 'polypeptide(L)'
;MKYRIFDTEAEALAAEAEVAATIGCIKVGVNAKTGQPEPDKQVTERWAIPQQIQDGRWVFASPDDEGVEAGENWWPQVEETY
;
A
#
# COMPACT_ATOMS: atom_id res chain seq x y z
N MET A 1 -0.11 6.71 -13.48
CA MET A 1 -0.55 6.02 -12.24
C MET A 1 -1.08 7.05 -11.26
N LYS A 2 -2.23 6.79 -10.69
CA LYS A 2 -2.83 7.69 -9.71
C LYS A 2 -2.55 7.20 -8.29
N TYR A 3 -2.63 8.12 -7.35
CA TYR A 3 -2.37 7.87 -5.93
C TYR A 3 -3.52 8.40 -5.09
N ARG A 4 -3.80 7.72 -3.99
CA ARG A 4 -4.70 8.23 -2.96
C ARG A 4 -3.86 8.98 -1.94
N ILE A 5 -4.33 10.16 -1.54
CA ILE A 5 -3.58 11.09 -0.70
C ILE A 5 -4.29 11.33 0.63
N PHE A 6 -3.53 11.39 1.71
CA PHE A 6 -4.05 11.53 3.07
C PHE A 6 -3.18 12.48 3.88
N ASP A 7 -3.77 13.15 4.85
CA ASP A 7 -3.06 14.12 5.68
C ASP A 7 -2.18 13.45 6.73
N THR A 8 -2.54 12.23 7.17
CA THR A 8 -1.79 11.52 8.21
C THR A 8 -1.49 10.09 7.78
N GLU A 9 -0.44 9.51 8.36
CA GLU A 9 -0.09 8.12 8.14
C GLU A 9 -1.21 7.17 8.59
N ALA A 10 -1.84 7.48 9.72
CA ALA A 10 -2.93 6.64 10.24
C ALA A 10 -4.11 6.55 9.27
N GLU A 11 -4.48 7.67 8.64
CA GLU A 11 -5.53 7.69 7.63
C GLU A 11 -5.13 6.88 6.40
N ALA A 12 -3.88 7.02 5.95
CA ALA A 12 -3.36 6.28 4.81
C ALA A 12 -3.34 4.78 5.08
N LEU A 13 -2.91 4.36 6.26
CA LEU A 13 -2.88 2.95 6.65
C LEU A 13 -4.28 2.35 6.72
N ALA A 14 -5.24 3.08 7.28
CA ALA A 14 -6.63 2.62 7.35
C ALA A 14 -7.24 2.46 5.96
N ALA A 15 -7.03 3.43 5.08
CA ALA A 15 -7.53 3.37 3.71
C ALA A 15 -6.87 2.25 2.91
N GLU A 16 -5.57 2.03 3.09
CA GLU A 16 -4.85 0.93 2.45
C GLU A 16 -5.40 -0.43 2.89
N ALA A 17 -5.71 -0.59 4.17
CA ALA A 17 -6.29 -1.83 4.68
C ALA A 17 -7.66 -2.12 4.05
N GLU A 18 -8.50 -1.10 3.87
CA GLU A 18 -9.79 -1.24 3.19
C GLU A 18 -9.61 -1.62 1.71
N VAL A 19 -8.65 -1.01 1.03
CA VAL A 19 -8.33 -1.33 -0.36
C VAL A 19 -7.85 -2.77 -0.48
N ALA A 20 -6.96 -3.20 0.38
CA ALA A 20 -6.45 -4.58 0.38
C ALA A 20 -7.57 -5.60 0.59
N ALA A 21 -8.50 -5.33 1.50
CA ALA A 21 -9.65 -6.18 1.74
C ALA A 21 -10.60 -6.23 0.53
N THR A 22 -10.84 -5.09 -0.12
CA THR A 22 -11.72 -4.97 -1.28
C THR A 22 -11.17 -5.72 -2.49
N ILE A 23 -9.86 -5.63 -2.73
CA ILE A 23 -9.19 -6.31 -3.84
C ILE A 23 -9.06 -7.81 -3.57
N GLY A 24 -9.09 -8.20 -2.29
CA GLY A 24 -8.89 -9.59 -1.91
C GLY A 24 -7.42 -9.97 -1.83
N CYS A 25 -6.57 -9.08 -1.35
CA CYS A 25 -5.17 -9.38 -1.08
C CYS A 25 -5.06 -10.30 0.14
N ILE A 26 -5.41 -11.56 -0.05
CA ILE A 26 -5.44 -12.55 1.02
C ILE A 26 -4.35 -13.58 0.79
N LYS A 27 -3.57 -13.83 1.82
CA LYS A 27 -2.58 -14.89 1.83
C LYS A 27 -3.06 -16.01 2.73
N VAL A 28 -3.01 -17.23 2.24
CA VAL A 28 -3.30 -18.42 3.03
C VAL A 28 -2.06 -18.79 3.83
N GLY A 29 -2.21 -18.94 5.15
CA GLY A 29 -1.14 -19.38 6.00
C GLY A 29 -0.74 -20.83 5.69
N VAL A 30 0.53 -21.13 5.87
CA VAL A 30 1.10 -22.48 5.62
C VAL A 30 1.52 -23.08 6.95
N ASN A 31 1.17 -24.34 7.16
CA ASN A 31 1.63 -25.09 8.33
C ASN A 31 3.14 -25.33 8.22
N ALA A 32 3.90 -24.81 9.19
CA ALA A 32 5.35 -24.92 9.19
C ALA A 32 5.85 -26.35 9.31
N LYS A 33 5.05 -27.26 9.86
CA LYS A 33 5.44 -28.66 10.04
C LYS A 33 5.18 -29.53 8.82
N THR A 34 4.09 -29.25 8.09
CA THR A 34 3.65 -30.08 6.97
C THR A 34 3.85 -29.42 5.61
N GLY A 35 4.05 -28.09 5.58
CA GLY A 35 4.12 -27.33 4.33
C GLY A 35 2.77 -27.20 3.62
N GLN A 36 1.68 -27.63 4.25
CA GLN A 36 0.35 -27.62 3.66
C GLN A 36 -0.35 -26.28 3.89
N PRO A 37 -1.12 -25.78 2.93
CA PRO A 37 -1.89 -24.56 3.13
C PRO A 37 -3.01 -24.80 4.16
N GLU A 38 -3.19 -23.83 5.05
CA GLU A 38 -4.25 -23.83 6.05
C GLU A 38 -5.26 -22.74 5.74
N PRO A 39 -6.39 -23.04 5.10
CA PRO A 39 -7.38 -22.03 4.72
C PRO A 39 -7.96 -21.26 5.93
N ASP A 40 -7.94 -21.85 7.11
CA ASP A 40 -8.42 -21.22 8.32
C ASP A 40 -7.51 -20.10 8.85
N LYS A 41 -6.29 -20.03 8.32
CA LYS A 41 -5.31 -19.01 8.71
C LYS A 41 -5.09 -18.00 7.59
N GLN A 42 -6.15 -17.45 7.06
CA GLN A 42 -6.07 -16.40 6.05
C GLN A 42 -5.66 -15.08 6.69
N VAL A 43 -4.68 -14.43 6.09
CA VAL A 43 -4.20 -13.11 6.51
C VAL A 43 -4.33 -12.17 5.33
N THR A 44 -4.91 -10.99 5.56
CA THR A 44 -4.98 -9.95 4.55
C THR A 44 -3.59 -9.36 4.34
N GLU A 45 -3.06 -9.48 3.14
CA GLU A 45 -1.80 -8.85 2.78
C GLU A 45 -2.01 -7.37 2.48
N ARG A 46 -0.95 -6.59 2.62
CA ARG A 46 -0.97 -5.18 2.25
C ARG A 46 -1.00 -5.03 0.73
N TRP A 47 -1.81 -4.10 0.25
CA TRP A 47 -1.80 -3.69 -1.14
C TRP A 47 -0.52 -2.90 -1.45
N ALA A 48 -0.21 -1.92 -0.62
CA ALA A 48 0.95 -1.05 -0.80
C ALA A 48 1.35 -0.45 0.55
N ILE A 49 2.60 -0.01 0.65
CA ILE A 49 3.07 0.69 1.84
C ILE A 49 2.91 2.19 1.59
N PRO A 50 2.12 2.92 2.41
CA PRO A 50 2.00 4.37 2.28
C PRO A 50 3.37 5.05 2.41
N GLN A 51 3.61 6.04 1.58
CA GLN A 51 4.85 6.82 1.57
C GLN A 51 4.54 8.28 1.83
N GLN A 52 5.42 8.94 2.58
CA GLN A 52 5.33 10.37 2.81
C GLN A 52 5.93 11.14 1.63
N ILE A 53 5.18 12.11 1.12
CA ILE A 53 5.67 13.01 0.08
C ILE A 53 6.28 14.28 0.70
N GLN A 54 6.91 15.11 -0.12
CA GLN A 54 7.68 16.25 0.38
C GLN A 54 6.87 17.27 1.20
N ASP A 55 5.57 17.39 0.93
CA ASP A 55 4.71 18.31 1.67
C ASP A 55 4.21 17.76 3.01
N GLY A 56 4.59 16.54 3.36
CA GLY A 56 4.23 15.90 4.61
C GLY A 56 2.99 15.02 4.55
N ARG A 57 2.28 14.99 3.41
CA ARG A 57 1.12 14.11 3.25
C ARG A 57 1.56 12.69 2.90
N TRP A 58 0.64 11.74 3.02
CA TRP A 58 0.91 10.34 2.79
C TRP A 58 0.12 9.83 1.60
N VAL A 59 0.76 9.03 0.75
CA VAL A 59 0.15 8.52 -0.48
C VAL A 59 0.45 7.04 -0.66
N PHE A 60 -0.46 6.33 -1.34
CA PHE A 60 -0.18 4.99 -1.88
C PHE A 60 -0.80 4.86 -3.27
N ALA A 61 -0.27 3.94 -4.06
CA ALA A 61 -0.74 3.71 -5.41
C ALA A 61 -2.20 3.24 -5.42
N SER A 62 -3.06 3.89 -6.21
CA SER A 62 -4.45 3.51 -6.33
C SER A 62 -4.60 2.26 -7.22
N PRO A 63 -5.42 1.29 -6.82
CA PRO A 63 -5.62 0.09 -7.62
C PRO A 63 -6.60 0.27 -8.77
N ASP A 64 -7.44 1.30 -8.71
CA ASP A 64 -8.59 1.49 -9.59
C ASP A 64 -8.53 2.79 -10.41
N ASP A 65 -7.36 3.38 -10.54
CA ASP A 65 -7.14 4.62 -11.27
C ASP A 65 -7.94 5.82 -10.73
N GLU A 66 -8.41 5.73 -9.49
CA GLU A 66 -9.01 6.83 -8.77
C GLU A 66 -7.96 7.55 -7.92
N GLY A 67 -8.08 8.88 -7.83
CA GLY A 67 -7.16 9.70 -7.04
C GLY A 67 -6.50 10.78 -7.87
N VAL A 68 -5.27 11.12 -7.52
CA VAL A 68 -4.49 12.16 -8.17
C VAL A 68 -3.18 11.60 -8.74
N GLU A 69 -2.73 12.17 -9.83
CA GLU A 69 -1.42 11.82 -10.37
C GLU A 69 -0.32 12.46 -9.54
N ALA A 70 0.84 11.80 -9.52
CA ALA A 70 2.00 12.32 -8.79
C ALA A 70 2.43 13.68 -9.33
N GLY A 71 2.59 14.65 -8.42
CA GLY A 71 3.14 15.95 -8.76
C GLY A 71 4.66 15.88 -8.88
N GLU A 72 5.22 16.85 -9.61
CA GLU A 72 6.67 16.91 -9.81
C GLU A 72 7.47 17.02 -8.52
N ASN A 73 6.86 17.61 -7.48
CA ASN A 73 7.52 17.88 -6.20
C ASN A 73 7.16 16.88 -5.11
N TRP A 74 6.49 15.77 -5.45
CA TRP A 74 6.09 14.79 -4.45
C TRP A 74 7.26 14.00 -3.90
N TRP A 75 8.17 13.60 -4.79
CA TRP A 75 9.28 12.73 -4.43
C TRP A 75 10.58 13.54 -4.31
N PRO A 76 11.43 13.20 -3.35
CA PRO A 76 12.74 13.83 -3.27
C PRO A 76 13.52 13.53 -4.54
N GLN A 77 14.22 14.56 -5.05
CA GLN A 77 15.12 14.36 -6.18
C GLN A 77 16.30 13.50 -5.72
N VAL A 78 16.48 12.38 -6.38
CA VAL A 78 17.64 11.54 -6.15
C VAL A 78 18.72 12.00 -7.09
N GLU A 79 19.78 12.61 -6.56
CA GLU A 79 20.98 12.87 -7.32
C GLU A 79 21.71 11.54 -7.51
N GLU A 80 21.70 11.05 -8.72
CA GLU A 80 22.53 9.92 -9.06
C GLU A 80 23.95 10.42 -9.28
N THR A 81 24.80 10.14 -8.31
CA THR A 81 26.23 10.35 -8.43
C THR A 81 26.87 9.04 -8.89
N TYR A 82 27.46 9.09 -10.04
CA TYR A 82 28.26 7.99 -10.55
C TYR A 82 29.73 8.23 -10.25
#